data_a4a2702dcc959295043d43822b751e2b
#
_entry.id   a4a2702dcc959295043d43822b751e2b
#
_cell.length_a   1.000
_cell.length_b   1.000
_cell.length_c   1.000
_cell.angle_alpha   90.00
_cell.angle_beta   90.00
_cell.angle_gamma   90.00
#
_symmetry.space_group_name_H-M   'P 1'
#
loop_
_entity.id
_entity.type
_entity.pdbx_description
1 polymer ?
#
loop_
_entity_poly.entity_id
_entity_poly.type
_entity_poly.pdbx_seq_one_letter_code
_entity_poly.pdbx_strand_id
1 'polypeptide(L)'
;MAMTPARLFVLLTALFAALAVYFVPRMEASGDEPHYLLMAKSMWLEQDLDLRDNYEREDWREFRGGRTEPHYAAPRQDGRPFPGHAPGLPFFLAPVYGLGGRLACVILLGAMVSGVGALVFRLALAEGLSANGALFAGLLAAGPPLTSYGLHVYTEAASTLGLLGAYALLRLGRGPFAFGLAAALACVLPFLHPRMALGAVAIAFAALLFRGRGSLNAFFGVTAVGVFIYDLFWTSVYGQPTSLGAYGGGVPEDAAFNPVRALIGLLIDRAYGLLPYAPVFAALLFIPWPAAGSRDERYARRAEMAFVLAILLPALFWRMWWGGQSPPARLIGPMTPFLALWVARIFAKVAGPVAKRVMVMAALWSWGLFLFAALQPARLLFINRRVRPTRMWDALWPGGPLDLALPDMARPEPYDWALGLLWMAALVAGTVAARRKR
;
A
#
# COMPACT_ATOMS: atom_id res chain seq x y z
N MET A 1 15.88 27.20 7.35
CA MET A 1 14.70 26.78 8.16
C MET A 1 14.71 25.26 8.29
N ALA A 2 14.61 24.70 9.50
CA ALA A 2 14.60 23.25 9.72
C ALA A 2 13.35 22.58 9.12
N MET A 3 13.49 21.35 8.59
CA MET A 3 12.39 20.53 8.12
C MET A 3 11.53 20.09 9.32
N THR A 4 10.20 20.18 9.18
CA THR A 4 9.23 19.71 10.16
C THR A 4 8.23 18.74 9.49
N PRO A 5 7.49 17.90 10.26
CA PRO A 5 6.49 17.03 9.68
C PRO A 5 5.44 17.79 8.85
N ALA A 6 4.98 18.94 9.33
CA ALA A 6 4.01 19.78 8.60
C ALA A 6 4.59 20.33 7.30
N ARG A 7 5.85 20.79 7.29
CA ARG A 7 6.51 21.24 6.06
C ARG A 7 6.70 20.10 5.06
N LEU A 8 7.12 18.93 5.53
CA LEU A 8 7.22 17.76 4.66
C LEU A 8 5.88 17.41 4.04
N PHE A 9 4.79 17.41 4.84
CA PHE A 9 3.43 17.19 4.34
C PHE A 9 3.06 18.17 3.23
N VAL A 10 3.24 19.48 3.46
CA VAL A 10 2.90 20.53 2.48
C VAL A 10 3.71 20.37 1.19
N LEU A 11 5.03 20.16 1.29
CA LEU A 11 5.90 20.02 0.12
C LEU A 11 5.56 18.77 -0.71
N LEU A 12 5.34 17.63 -0.07
CA LEU A 12 4.95 16.40 -0.77
C LEU A 12 3.55 16.55 -1.38
N THR A 13 2.59 17.15 -0.68
CA THR A 13 1.24 17.39 -1.21
C THR A 13 1.30 18.31 -2.43
N ALA A 14 2.10 19.37 -2.39
CA ALA A 14 2.31 20.25 -3.53
C ALA A 14 2.94 19.51 -4.73
N LEU A 15 3.93 18.64 -4.47
CA LEU A 15 4.52 17.78 -5.50
C LEU A 15 3.48 16.84 -6.12
N PHE A 16 2.72 16.11 -5.29
CA PHE A 16 1.69 15.19 -5.79
C PHE A 16 0.58 15.92 -6.54
N ALA A 17 0.14 17.10 -6.06
CA ALA A 17 -0.86 17.90 -6.75
C ALA A 17 -0.35 18.37 -8.13
N ALA A 18 0.88 18.85 -8.21
CA ALA A 18 1.50 19.23 -9.50
C ALA A 18 1.61 18.03 -10.45
N LEU A 19 2.04 16.87 -9.93
CA LEU A 19 2.09 15.64 -10.72
C LEU A 19 0.69 15.17 -11.13
N ALA A 20 -0.32 15.29 -10.29
CA ALA A 20 -1.71 14.92 -10.62
C ALA A 20 -2.28 15.79 -11.75
N VAL A 21 -2.07 17.12 -11.70
CA VAL A 21 -2.47 18.04 -12.76
C VAL A 21 -1.81 17.69 -14.11
N TYR A 22 -0.55 17.24 -14.07
CA TYR A 22 0.15 16.80 -15.27
C TYR A 22 -0.31 15.41 -15.73
N PHE A 23 -0.43 14.45 -14.81
CA PHE A 23 -0.64 13.03 -15.05
C PHE A 23 -2.07 12.69 -15.48
N VAL A 24 -3.08 13.22 -14.76
CA VAL A 24 -4.48 12.81 -14.92
C VAL A 24 -5.02 13.04 -16.35
N PRO A 25 -4.73 14.20 -17.02
CA PRO A 25 -5.18 14.41 -18.39
C PRO A 25 -4.45 13.55 -19.45
N ARG A 26 -3.32 12.94 -19.09
CA ARG A 26 -2.44 12.18 -20.00
C ARG A 26 -2.49 10.68 -19.79
N MET A 27 -3.13 10.26 -18.71
CA MET A 27 -3.25 8.84 -18.34
C MET A 27 -4.70 8.48 -18.08
N GLU A 28 -5.22 7.55 -18.85
CA GLU A 28 -6.54 6.97 -18.58
C GLU A 28 -6.56 6.18 -17.28
N ALA A 29 -7.73 6.14 -16.63
CA ALA A 29 -7.94 5.26 -15.49
C ALA A 29 -7.82 3.79 -15.91
N SER A 30 -7.13 2.98 -15.13
CA SER A 30 -6.91 1.58 -15.49
C SER A 30 -6.86 0.65 -14.27
N GLY A 31 -6.90 -0.67 -14.51
CA GLY A 31 -7.04 -1.64 -13.42
C GLY A 31 -8.37 -1.44 -12.69
N ASP A 32 -8.31 -1.28 -11.37
CA ASP A 32 -9.50 -1.12 -10.53
C ASP A 32 -10.02 0.33 -10.47
N GLU A 33 -9.25 1.33 -10.94
CA GLU A 33 -9.62 2.75 -10.84
C GLU A 33 -10.99 3.09 -11.42
N PRO A 34 -11.36 2.61 -12.65
CA PRO A 34 -12.67 2.93 -13.23
C PRO A 34 -13.82 2.53 -12.32
N HIS A 35 -13.72 1.38 -11.68
CA HIS A 35 -14.77 0.86 -10.80
C HIS A 35 -14.92 1.68 -9.53
N TYR A 36 -13.81 2.09 -8.90
CA TYR A 36 -13.84 2.98 -7.74
C TYR A 36 -14.40 4.36 -8.09
N LEU A 37 -14.07 4.89 -9.27
CA LEU A 37 -14.58 6.19 -9.73
C LEU A 37 -16.07 6.12 -10.07
N LEU A 38 -16.54 5.05 -10.72
CA LEU A 38 -17.97 4.83 -10.95
C LEU A 38 -18.75 4.75 -9.64
N MET A 39 -18.27 3.97 -8.67
CA MET A 39 -18.89 3.91 -7.34
C MET A 39 -18.95 5.27 -6.65
N ALA A 40 -17.85 6.05 -6.72
CA ALA A 40 -17.82 7.40 -6.13
C ALA A 40 -18.80 8.35 -6.84
N LYS A 41 -18.92 8.25 -8.17
CA LYS A 41 -19.87 9.01 -9.00
C LYS A 41 -21.32 8.66 -8.66
N SER A 42 -21.68 7.38 -8.60
CA SER A 42 -23.01 6.90 -8.25
C SER A 42 -23.37 7.34 -6.82
N MET A 43 -22.52 7.11 -5.83
CA MET A 43 -22.73 7.56 -4.46
C MET A 43 -22.95 9.08 -4.35
N TRP A 44 -22.28 9.88 -5.17
CA TRP A 44 -22.40 11.35 -5.14
C TRP A 44 -23.68 11.83 -5.85
N LEU A 45 -23.96 11.33 -7.05
CA LEU A 45 -25.04 11.83 -7.89
C LEU A 45 -26.37 11.11 -7.66
N GLU A 46 -26.34 9.80 -7.43
CA GLU A 46 -27.49 8.90 -7.40
C GLU A 46 -27.78 8.40 -5.97
N GLN A 47 -26.79 8.55 -5.07
CA GLN A 47 -26.87 8.18 -3.65
C GLN A 47 -27.08 6.66 -3.46
N ASP A 48 -26.56 5.85 -4.36
CA ASP A 48 -26.65 4.40 -4.29
C ASP A 48 -25.35 3.67 -4.69
N LEU A 49 -25.41 2.35 -4.78
CA LEU A 49 -24.34 1.43 -5.17
C LEU A 49 -24.74 0.55 -6.35
N ASP A 50 -25.87 0.85 -7.01
CA ASP A 50 -26.30 0.13 -8.21
C ASP A 50 -25.61 0.74 -9.43
N LEU A 51 -24.62 0.05 -9.96
CA LEU A 51 -23.82 0.54 -11.09
C LEU A 51 -24.36 0.09 -12.47
N ARG A 52 -25.52 -0.56 -12.54
CA ARG A 52 -26.05 -1.06 -13.82
C ARG A 52 -26.24 0.06 -14.83
N ASP A 53 -26.92 1.10 -14.41
CA ASP A 53 -27.22 2.25 -15.25
C ASP A 53 -25.95 3.09 -15.56
N ASN A 54 -24.98 3.18 -14.64
CA ASN A 54 -23.68 3.81 -14.91
C ASN A 54 -22.90 3.05 -16.00
N TYR A 55 -22.95 1.71 -16.01
CA TYR A 55 -22.35 0.91 -17.10
C TYR A 55 -23.15 1.03 -18.40
N GLU A 56 -24.47 1.05 -18.35
CA GLU A 56 -25.35 1.22 -19.52
C GLU A 56 -25.18 2.60 -20.17
N ARG A 57 -25.06 3.67 -19.38
CA ARG A 57 -24.76 5.03 -19.83
C ARG A 57 -23.31 5.24 -20.24
N GLU A 58 -22.45 4.24 -20.03
CA GLU A 58 -21.02 4.31 -20.28
C GLU A 58 -20.34 5.46 -19.53
N ASP A 59 -20.74 5.73 -18.30
CA ASP A 59 -20.21 6.80 -17.45
C ASP A 59 -18.67 6.72 -17.24
N TRP A 60 -18.09 5.54 -17.42
CA TRP A 60 -16.66 5.30 -17.39
C TRP A 60 -15.88 6.02 -18.51
N ARG A 61 -16.55 6.48 -19.59
CA ARG A 61 -15.92 7.23 -20.68
C ARG A 61 -15.35 8.58 -20.22
N GLU A 62 -15.82 9.10 -19.09
CA GLU A 62 -15.29 10.34 -18.48
C GLU A 62 -13.79 10.22 -18.14
N PHE A 63 -13.30 9.02 -17.83
CA PHE A 63 -11.93 8.80 -17.36
C PHE A 63 -11.20 7.66 -18.07
N ARG A 64 -11.85 7.00 -19.01
CA ARG A 64 -11.25 5.90 -19.79
C ARG A 64 -11.89 5.79 -21.18
N GLY A 65 -11.06 5.75 -22.24
CA GLY A 65 -11.54 5.62 -23.64
C GLY A 65 -11.92 4.20 -24.04
N GLY A 66 -11.32 3.17 -23.43
CA GLY A 66 -11.60 1.76 -23.71
C GLY A 66 -12.79 1.23 -22.92
N ARG A 67 -13.51 0.22 -23.45
CA ARG A 67 -14.64 -0.41 -22.76
C ARG A 67 -14.25 -0.90 -21.36
N THR A 68 -15.10 -0.63 -20.38
CA THR A 68 -15.00 -1.13 -19.01
C THR A 68 -16.10 -2.17 -18.79
N GLU A 69 -15.68 -3.42 -18.63
CA GLU A 69 -16.62 -4.50 -18.33
C GLU A 69 -17.11 -4.38 -16.88
N PRO A 70 -18.40 -4.62 -16.62
CA PRO A 70 -18.92 -4.63 -15.27
C PRO A 70 -18.17 -5.62 -14.37
N HIS A 71 -17.87 -5.18 -13.14
CA HIS A 71 -17.26 -6.04 -12.13
C HIS A 71 -18.19 -6.09 -10.92
N TYR A 72 -18.96 -7.14 -10.84
CA TYR A 72 -19.94 -7.36 -9.78
C TYR A 72 -19.44 -8.39 -8.76
N ALA A 73 -19.87 -8.23 -7.52
CA ALA A 73 -19.82 -9.26 -6.49
C ALA A 73 -20.73 -10.43 -6.84
N ALA A 74 -20.68 -11.50 -6.06
CA ALA A 74 -21.66 -12.58 -6.15
C ALA A 74 -23.07 -11.99 -6.01
N PRO A 75 -24.03 -12.37 -6.88
CA PRO A 75 -25.37 -11.81 -6.83
C PRO A 75 -26.04 -12.13 -5.50
N ARG A 76 -26.82 -11.17 -5.00
CA ARG A 76 -27.68 -11.39 -3.83
C ARG A 76 -28.75 -12.47 -4.15
N GLN A 77 -29.39 -12.98 -3.09
CA GLN A 77 -30.52 -13.91 -3.24
C GLN A 77 -31.68 -13.31 -4.06
N ASP A 78 -31.84 -11.97 -4.06
CA ASP A 78 -32.81 -11.25 -4.87
C ASP A 78 -32.33 -10.97 -6.32
N GLY A 79 -31.16 -11.48 -6.70
CA GLY A 79 -30.58 -11.34 -8.03
C GLY A 79 -29.95 -9.97 -8.33
N ARG A 80 -29.94 -9.02 -7.39
CA ARG A 80 -29.35 -7.67 -7.63
C ARG A 80 -27.83 -7.76 -7.68
N PRO A 81 -27.20 -7.21 -8.73
CA PRO A 81 -25.77 -7.10 -8.79
C PRO A 81 -25.30 -5.91 -7.97
N PHE A 82 -24.24 -6.11 -7.19
CA PHE A 82 -23.54 -5.06 -6.48
C PHE A 82 -22.06 -5.01 -6.90
N PRO A 83 -21.37 -3.84 -6.74
CA PRO A 83 -19.97 -3.72 -7.10
C PRO A 83 -19.10 -4.80 -6.45
N GLY A 84 -18.18 -5.37 -7.24
CA GLY A 84 -17.21 -6.36 -6.77
C GLY A 84 -16.03 -5.77 -6.01
N HIS A 85 -15.95 -4.44 -5.89
CA HIS A 85 -14.94 -3.72 -5.12
C HIS A 85 -15.51 -3.22 -3.80
N ALA A 86 -14.64 -3.15 -2.78
CA ALA A 86 -15.04 -2.66 -1.46
C ALA A 86 -15.44 -1.18 -1.50
N PRO A 87 -16.56 -0.78 -0.86
CA PRO A 87 -17.15 0.55 -1.01
C PRO A 87 -16.48 1.64 -0.15
N GLY A 88 -15.59 1.27 0.78
CA GLY A 88 -15.04 2.23 1.73
C GLY A 88 -14.24 3.36 1.09
N LEU A 89 -13.39 3.09 0.10
CA LEU A 89 -12.67 4.15 -0.60
C LEU A 89 -13.63 5.05 -1.40
N PRO A 90 -14.53 4.53 -2.25
CA PRO A 90 -15.54 5.33 -2.94
C PRO A 90 -16.38 6.22 -2.02
N PHE A 91 -16.74 5.73 -0.84
CA PHE A 91 -17.49 6.52 0.14
C PHE A 91 -16.74 7.80 0.55
N PHE A 92 -15.42 7.71 0.79
CA PHE A 92 -14.60 8.89 1.07
C PHE A 92 -14.34 9.76 -0.17
N LEU A 93 -14.31 9.15 -1.34
CA LEU A 93 -14.07 9.86 -2.59
C LEU A 93 -15.32 10.53 -3.15
N ALA A 94 -16.53 10.08 -2.84
CA ALA A 94 -17.77 10.61 -3.41
C ALA A 94 -17.89 12.14 -3.31
N PRO A 95 -17.78 12.77 -2.13
CA PRO A 95 -17.85 14.23 -2.03
C PRO A 95 -16.68 14.93 -2.75
N VAL A 96 -15.52 14.32 -2.80
CA VAL A 96 -14.33 14.85 -3.47
C VAL A 96 -14.47 14.76 -4.98
N TYR A 97 -15.06 13.66 -5.47
CA TYR A 97 -15.41 13.49 -6.87
C TYR A 97 -16.40 14.57 -7.33
N GLY A 98 -17.41 14.87 -6.50
CA GLY A 98 -18.36 15.97 -6.77
C GLY A 98 -17.72 17.34 -6.89
N LEU A 99 -16.58 17.58 -6.23
CA LEU A 99 -15.84 18.85 -6.28
C LEU A 99 -14.97 19.01 -7.53
N GLY A 100 -14.41 17.92 -8.06
CA GLY A 100 -13.46 18.04 -9.17
C GLY A 100 -13.10 16.72 -9.86
N GLY A 101 -14.03 15.76 -9.88
CA GLY A 101 -13.90 14.51 -10.60
C GLY A 101 -12.66 13.69 -10.20
N ARG A 102 -12.12 12.96 -11.16
CA ARG A 102 -10.92 12.12 -10.97
C ARG A 102 -9.72 12.93 -10.46
N LEU A 103 -9.51 14.17 -10.95
CA LEU A 103 -8.36 14.97 -10.54
C LEU A 103 -8.36 15.26 -9.04
N ALA A 104 -9.50 15.68 -8.49
CA ALA A 104 -9.61 15.95 -7.06
C ALA A 104 -9.38 14.68 -6.22
N CYS A 105 -9.91 13.53 -6.67
CA CYS A 105 -9.67 12.23 -6.02
C CYS A 105 -8.17 11.88 -5.99
N VAL A 106 -7.45 12.06 -7.10
CA VAL A 106 -6.02 11.78 -7.18
C VAL A 106 -5.21 12.74 -6.29
N ILE A 107 -5.56 14.03 -6.24
CA ILE A 107 -4.92 15.00 -5.34
C ILE A 107 -5.11 14.58 -3.87
N LEU A 108 -6.31 14.15 -3.48
CA LEU A 108 -6.56 13.64 -2.13
C LEU A 108 -5.70 12.42 -1.80
N LEU A 109 -5.58 11.46 -2.73
CA LEU A 109 -4.73 10.27 -2.52
C LEU A 109 -3.24 10.64 -2.41
N GLY A 110 -2.77 11.61 -3.21
CA GLY A 110 -1.44 12.19 -3.08
C GLY A 110 -1.21 12.84 -1.71
N ALA A 111 -2.22 13.57 -1.19
CA ALA A 111 -2.17 14.13 0.16
C ALA A 111 -2.14 13.03 1.24
N MET A 112 -2.86 11.91 1.05
CA MET A 112 -2.79 10.75 1.96
C MET A 112 -1.38 10.14 2.00
N VAL A 113 -0.72 9.95 0.85
CA VAL A 113 0.68 9.48 0.79
C VAL A 113 1.62 10.48 1.45
N SER A 114 1.39 11.78 1.26
CA SER A 114 2.16 12.85 1.93
C SER A 114 2.00 12.78 3.45
N GLY A 115 0.77 12.49 3.92
CA GLY A 115 0.45 12.26 5.33
C GLY A 115 1.20 11.08 5.92
N VAL A 116 1.32 9.98 5.16
CA VAL A 116 2.15 8.82 5.56
C VAL A 116 3.60 9.23 5.78
N GLY A 117 4.21 9.97 4.85
CA GLY A 117 5.58 10.46 4.97
C GLY A 117 5.78 11.38 6.19
N ALA A 118 4.87 12.32 6.39
CA ALA A 118 4.91 13.24 7.53
C ALA A 118 4.74 12.53 8.88
N LEU A 119 3.87 11.52 8.92
CA LEU A 119 3.61 10.75 10.14
C LEU A 119 4.79 9.85 10.51
N VAL A 120 5.43 9.21 9.52
CA VAL A 120 6.68 8.44 9.73
C VAL A 120 7.81 9.35 10.18
N PHE A 121 7.95 10.53 9.58
CA PHE A 121 8.91 11.55 10.04
C PHE A 121 8.70 11.89 11.51
N ARG A 122 7.45 12.14 11.94
CA ARG A 122 7.09 12.41 13.34
C ARG A 122 7.40 11.23 14.26
N LEU A 123 7.07 10.00 13.86
CA LEU A 123 7.38 8.80 14.63
C LEU A 123 8.90 8.62 14.81
N ALA A 124 9.68 8.83 13.75
CA ALA A 124 11.13 8.73 13.78
C ALA A 124 11.76 9.78 14.71
N LEU A 125 11.25 11.01 14.71
CA LEU A 125 11.68 12.04 15.69
C LEU A 125 11.35 11.63 17.12
N ALA A 126 10.15 11.08 17.35
CA ALA A 126 9.73 10.63 18.68
C ALA A 126 10.56 9.43 19.19
N GLU A 127 11.23 8.71 18.31
CA GLU A 127 12.20 7.66 18.64
C GLU A 127 13.62 8.18 18.85
N GLY A 128 13.83 9.48 18.77
CA GLY A 128 15.13 10.12 18.96
C GLY A 128 16.07 10.09 17.76
N LEU A 129 15.55 9.79 16.54
CA LEU A 129 16.36 9.92 15.32
C LEU A 129 16.67 11.40 15.07
N SER A 130 17.83 11.66 14.48
CA SER A 130 18.18 13.03 14.03
C SER A 130 17.18 13.52 12.97
N ALA A 131 17.06 14.84 12.82
CA ALA A 131 16.17 15.43 11.81
C ALA A 131 16.41 14.88 10.39
N ASN A 132 17.67 14.65 10.01
CA ASN A 132 18.01 14.05 8.72
C ASN A 132 17.62 12.57 8.64
N GLY A 133 17.79 11.80 9.72
CA GLY A 133 17.34 10.40 9.78
C GLY A 133 15.80 10.28 9.72
N ALA A 134 15.10 11.19 10.39
CA ALA A 134 13.64 11.26 10.36
C ALA A 134 13.13 11.72 9.00
N LEU A 135 13.77 12.69 8.34
CA LEU A 135 13.45 13.10 6.98
C LEU A 135 13.65 11.93 6.00
N PHE A 136 14.77 11.21 6.12
CA PHE A 136 15.02 10.03 5.31
C PHE A 136 13.91 8.98 5.48
N ALA A 137 13.50 8.71 6.75
CA ALA A 137 12.38 7.81 7.03
C ALA A 137 11.07 8.26 6.36
N GLY A 138 10.72 9.54 6.48
CA GLY A 138 9.50 10.11 5.89
C GLY A 138 9.50 10.04 4.36
N LEU A 139 10.63 10.36 3.73
CA LEU A 139 10.78 10.26 2.28
C LEU A 139 10.74 8.81 1.78
N LEU A 140 11.29 7.85 2.53
CA LEU A 140 11.16 6.43 2.19
C LEU A 140 9.73 5.95 2.32
N ALA A 141 9.01 6.37 3.36
CA ALA A 141 7.63 5.94 3.60
C ALA A 141 6.65 6.51 2.56
N ALA A 142 6.85 7.75 2.12
CA ALA A 142 6.10 8.34 1.01
C ALA A 142 6.64 7.94 -0.38
N GLY A 143 7.79 7.28 -0.42
CA GLY A 143 8.46 6.84 -1.64
C GLY A 143 7.85 5.56 -2.25
N PRO A 144 8.40 5.11 -3.39
CA PRO A 144 7.99 3.84 -3.99
C PRO A 144 8.13 2.66 -3.03
N PRO A 145 7.17 1.72 -3.09
CA PRO A 145 6.08 1.63 -4.07
C PRO A 145 4.85 2.49 -3.79
N LEU A 146 4.72 3.12 -2.61
CA LEU A 146 3.50 3.81 -2.19
C LEU A 146 3.18 5.06 -3.04
N THR A 147 4.19 5.76 -3.57
CA THR A 147 4.03 6.95 -4.42
C THR A 147 3.08 6.72 -5.59
N SER A 148 3.13 5.55 -6.22
CA SER A 148 2.28 5.22 -7.36
C SER A 148 0.80 5.28 -7.00
N TYR A 149 0.45 4.94 -5.76
CA TYR A 149 -0.92 4.98 -5.23
C TYR A 149 -1.36 6.39 -4.79
N GLY A 150 -0.47 7.37 -4.87
CA GLY A 150 -0.80 8.80 -4.78
C GLY A 150 -1.22 9.41 -6.12
N LEU A 151 -1.05 8.69 -7.25
CA LEU A 151 -1.46 9.10 -8.59
C LEU A 151 -2.54 8.22 -9.21
N HIS A 152 -2.96 7.16 -8.55
CA HIS A 152 -3.98 6.20 -9.01
C HIS A 152 -5.05 6.00 -7.94
N VAL A 153 -6.29 5.80 -8.38
CA VAL A 153 -7.42 5.59 -7.46
C VAL A 153 -7.47 4.14 -7.01
N TYR A 154 -6.69 3.85 -5.96
CA TYR A 154 -6.59 2.55 -5.31
C TYR A 154 -6.67 2.69 -3.79
N THR A 155 -7.00 1.62 -3.10
CA THR A 155 -7.19 1.62 -1.64
C THR A 155 -5.89 1.72 -0.83
N GLU A 156 -4.74 1.51 -1.46
CA GLU A 156 -3.44 1.38 -0.80
C GLU A 156 -3.02 2.63 -0.03
N ALA A 157 -3.23 3.84 -0.59
CA ALA A 157 -2.90 5.09 0.10
C ALA A 157 -3.74 5.29 1.36
N ALA A 158 -5.07 5.11 1.25
CA ALA A 158 -6.00 5.25 2.37
C ALA A 158 -5.78 4.17 3.43
N SER A 159 -5.60 2.92 3.02
CA SER A 159 -5.32 1.79 3.93
C SER A 159 -4.01 2.00 4.69
N THR A 160 -2.97 2.49 4.01
CA THR A 160 -1.67 2.76 4.62
C THR A 160 -1.77 3.87 5.65
N LEU A 161 -2.45 4.98 5.29
CA LEU A 161 -2.63 6.10 6.22
C LEU A 161 -3.48 5.71 7.43
N GLY A 162 -4.55 4.94 7.23
CA GLY A 162 -5.41 4.43 8.31
C GLY A 162 -4.65 3.52 9.27
N LEU A 163 -3.89 2.55 8.73
CA LEU A 163 -3.09 1.62 9.53
C LEU A 163 -2.00 2.34 10.34
N LEU A 164 -1.23 3.20 9.67
CA LEU A 164 -0.16 3.98 10.29
C LEU A 164 -0.71 5.02 11.27
N GLY A 165 -1.85 5.65 10.95
CA GLY A 165 -2.54 6.60 11.82
C GLY A 165 -2.99 5.96 13.13
N ALA A 166 -3.59 4.78 13.06
CA ALA A 166 -3.97 4.02 14.25
C ALA A 166 -2.74 3.65 15.10
N TYR A 167 -1.67 3.17 14.46
CA TYR A 167 -0.40 2.91 15.17
C TYR A 167 0.17 4.16 15.84
N ALA A 168 0.19 5.30 15.15
CA ALA A 168 0.71 6.55 15.70
C ALA A 168 -0.13 7.05 16.88
N LEU A 169 -1.46 6.91 16.83
CA LEU A 169 -2.35 7.25 17.95
C LEU A 169 -2.07 6.38 19.17
N LEU A 170 -1.86 5.07 19.01
CA LEU A 170 -1.51 4.17 20.10
C LEU A 170 -0.11 4.41 20.65
N ARG A 171 0.83 4.79 19.77
CA ARG A 171 2.25 4.96 20.10
C ARG A 171 2.56 6.32 20.73
N LEU A 172 1.94 7.39 20.24
CA LEU A 172 2.22 8.77 20.64
C LEU A 172 1.09 9.39 21.48
N GLY A 173 -0.14 8.94 21.25
CA GLY A 173 -1.32 9.43 21.97
C GLY A 173 -1.43 8.85 23.37
N ARG A 174 -2.31 9.47 24.16
CA ARG A 174 -2.64 9.03 25.52
C ARG A 174 -4.14 9.16 25.75
N GLY A 175 -4.63 8.37 26.72
CA GLY A 175 -6.03 8.46 27.16
C GLY A 175 -7.04 7.76 26.24
N PRO A 176 -8.33 7.82 26.62
CA PRO A 176 -9.39 7.06 25.94
C PRO A 176 -9.66 7.56 24.52
N PHE A 177 -9.52 8.85 24.25
CA PHE A 177 -9.78 9.42 22.94
C PHE A 177 -8.82 8.87 21.87
N ALA A 178 -7.51 8.81 22.15
CA ALA A 178 -6.52 8.27 21.20
C ALA A 178 -6.78 6.79 20.89
N PHE A 179 -7.16 6.01 21.91
CA PHE A 179 -7.47 4.58 21.74
C PHE A 179 -8.80 4.37 21.01
N GLY A 180 -9.82 5.17 21.31
CA GLY A 180 -11.10 5.13 20.59
C GLY A 180 -10.94 5.49 19.11
N LEU A 181 -10.15 6.54 18.80
CA LEU A 181 -9.89 6.93 17.41
C LEU A 181 -9.05 5.88 16.67
N ALA A 182 -8.09 5.24 17.34
CA ALA A 182 -7.34 4.13 16.74
C ALA A 182 -8.26 2.94 16.41
N ALA A 183 -9.22 2.63 17.29
CA ALA A 183 -10.24 1.62 17.03
C ALA A 183 -11.16 1.99 15.86
N ALA A 184 -11.59 3.25 15.77
CA ALA A 184 -12.41 3.73 14.65
C ALA A 184 -11.66 3.55 13.31
N LEU A 185 -10.38 3.92 13.26
CA LEU A 185 -9.54 3.68 12.08
C LEU A 185 -9.41 2.17 11.76
N ALA A 186 -9.26 1.32 12.79
CA ALA A 186 -9.23 -0.14 12.60
C ALA A 186 -10.52 -0.67 11.96
N CYS A 187 -11.68 -0.16 12.39
CA CYS A 187 -12.98 -0.57 11.85
C CYS A 187 -13.21 -0.11 10.40
N VAL A 188 -12.59 0.98 9.95
CA VAL A 188 -12.65 1.45 8.56
C VAL A 188 -11.85 0.57 7.61
N LEU A 189 -10.75 -0.04 8.07
CA LEU A 189 -9.83 -0.80 7.21
C LEU A 189 -10.51 -1.94 6.41
N PRO A 190 -11.37 -2.80 6.99
CA PRO A 190 -12.06 -3.85 6.24
C PRO A 190 -13.02 -3.33 5.18
N PHE A 191 -13.57 -2.11 5.34
CA PHE A 191 -14.38 -1.45 4.31
C PHE A 191 -13.53 -0.96 3.13
N LEU A 192 -12.25 -0.58 3.36
CA LEU A 192 -11.34 -0.21 2.27
C LEU A 192 -10.95 -1.43 1.43
N HIS A 193 -10.64 -2.54 2.09
CA HIS A 193 -10.34 -3.81 1.42
C HIS A 193 -10.41 -4.98 2.42
N PRO A 194 -11.04 -6.14 2.09
CA PRO A 194 -11.19 -7.26 3.01
C PRO A 194 -9.88 -7.76 3.63
N ARG A 195 -8.77 -7.79 2.88
CA ARG A 195 -7.45 -8.19 3.39
C ARG A 195 -6.96 -7.33 4.56
N MET A 196 -7.47 -6.11 4.70
CA MET A 196 -7.08 -5.18 5.76
C MET A 196 -7.73 -5.53 7.12
N ALA A 197 -8.60 -6.52 7.17
CA ALA A 197 -9.12 -7.06 8.43
C ALA A 197 -7.99 -7.57 9.35
N LEU A 198 -6.95 -8.21 8.80
CA LEU A 198 -5.76 -8.58 9.58
C LEU A 198 -4.98 -7.36 10.08
N GLY A 199 -5.00 -6.25 9.32
CA GLY A 199 -4.46 -4.98 9.80
C GLY A 199 -5.21 -4.45 11.02
N ALA A 200 -6.55 -4.57 11.04
CA ALA A 200 -7.36 -4.23 12.21
C ALA A 200 -7.02 -5.11 13.43
N VAL A 201 -6.80 -6.41 13.24
CA VAL A 201 -6.33 -7.32 14.30
C VAL A 201 -4.94 -6.88 14.81
N ALA A 202 -4.03 -6.50 13.93
CA ALA A 202 -2.71 -6.01 14.35
C ALA A 202 -2.80 -4.68 15.13
N ILE A 203 -3.77 -3.80 14.83
CA ILE A 203 -4.06 -2.60 15.64
C ILE A 203 -4.54 -3.00 17.04
N ALA A 204 -5.43 -3.98 17.15
CA ALA A 204 -5.90 -4.48 18.46
C ALA A 204 -4.73 -5.06 19.27
N PHE A 205 -3.85 -5.83 18.65
CA PHE A 205 -2.62 -6.33 19.30
C PHE A 205 -1.72 -5.17 19.77
N ALA A 206 -1.53 -4.13 18.95
CA ALA A 206 -0.78 -2.94 19.34
C ALA A 206 -1.44 -2.21 20.52
N ALA A 207 -2.78 -2.10 20.56
CA ALA A 207 -3.50 -1.51 21.70
C ALA A 207 -3.23 -2.27 23.00
N LEU A 208 -3.17 -3.60 22.97
CA LEU A 208 -2.79 -4.44 24.13
C LEU A 208 -1.34 -4.17 24.57
N LEU A 209 -0.41 -4.00 23.66
CA LEU A 209 0.99 -3.68 23.98
C LEU A 209 1.12 -2.30 24.64
N PHE A 210 0.36 -1.30 24.17
CA PHE A 210 0.40 0.09 24.65
C PHE A 210 -0.69 0.39 25.70
N ARG A 211 -1.33 -0.63 26.28
CA ARG A 211 -2.44 -0.48 27.27
C ARG A 211 -2.16 0.47 28.42
N GLY A 212 -0.90 0.63 28.83
CA GLY A 212 -0.50 1.58 29.87
C GLY A 212 -0.57 3.06 29.45
N ARG A 213 -0.87 3.36 28.18
CA ARG A 213 -0.98 4.72 27.64
C ARG A 213 -2.43 5.20 27.51
N GLY A 214 -3.42 4.30 27.47
CA GLY A 214 -4.82 4.64 27.23
C GLY A 214 -5.81 3.60 27.73
N SER A 215 -7.04 3.70 27.26
CA SER A 215 -8.17 2.89 27.72
C SER A 215 -8.49 1.76 26.73
N LEU A 216 -8.28 0.53 27.14
CA LEU A 216 -8.75 -0.64 26.39
C LEU A 216 -10.27 -0.71 26.32
N ASN A 217 -10.99 -0.23 27.34
CA ASN A 217 -12.46 -0.19 27.31
C ASN A 217 -12.95 0.76 26.20
N ALA A 218 -12.32 1.93 26.03
CA ALA A 218 -12.64 2.84 24.91
C ALA A 218 -12.29 2.18 23.55
N PHE A 219 -11.15 1.48 23.45
CA PHE A 219 -10.77 0.76 22.24
C PHE A 219 -11.80 -0.31 21.87
N PHE A 220 -12.06 -1.26 22.77
CA PHE A 220 -12.96 -2.37 22.49
C PHE A 220 -14.42 -1.95 22.40
N GLY A 221 -14.85 -0.92 23.15
CA GLY A 221 -16.19 -0.36 23.00
C GLY A 221 -16.44 0.20 21.61
N VAL A 222 -15.51 1.02 21.08
CA VAL A 222 -15.59 1.52 19.70
C VAL A 222 -15.48 0.38 18.68
N THR A 223 -14.62 -0.60 18.93
CA THR A 223 -14.50 -1.78 18.05
C THR A 223 -15.80 -2.56 17.97
N ALA A 224 -16.48 -2.79 19.10
CA ALA A 224 -17.77 -3.50 19.12
C ALA A 224 -18.84 -2.78 18.29
N VAL A 225 -18.94 -1.46 18.44
CA VAL A 225 -19.85 -0.64 17.59
C VAL A 225 -19.46 -0.72 16.13
N GLY A 226 -18.16 -0.63 15.81
CA GLY A 226 -17.68 -0.69 14.44
C GLY A 226 -17.93 -2.05 13.77
N VAL A 227 -17.75 -3.15 14.50
CA VAL A 227 -18.07 -4.51 14.02
C VAL A 227 -19.58 -4.66 13.76
N PHE A 228 -20.41 -4.14 14.66
CA PHE A 228 -21.87 -4.13 14.46
C PHE A 228 -22.27 -3.34 13.21
N ILE A 229 -21.69 -2.13 13.00
CA ILE A 229 -21.94 -1.34 11.80
C ILE A 229 -21.46 -2.09 10.54
N TYR A 230 -20.32 -2.76 10.60
CA TYR A 230 -19.79 -3.55 9.50
C TYR A 230 -20.72 -4.70 9.11
N ASP A 231 -21.16 -5.50 10.10
CA ASP A 231 -22.10 -6.59 9.91
C ASP A 231 -23.44 -6.08 9.35
N LEU A 232 -24.01 -5.04 9.96
CA LEU A 232 -25.25 -4.41 9.52
C LEU A 232 -25.17 -3.93 8.06
N PHE A 233 -24.07 -3.26 7.69
CA PHE A 233 -23.86 -2.78 6.32
C PHE A 233 -23.81 -3.95 5.32
N TRP A 234 -22.95 -4.94 5.56
CA TRP A 234 -22.78 -6.06 4.63
C TRP A 234 -24.04 -6.91 4.52
N THR A 235 -24.74 -7.14 5.63
CA THR A 235 -26.01 -7.88 5.63
C THR A 235 -27.10 -7.10 4.89
N SER A 236 -27.23 -5.81 5.13
CA SER A 236 -28.27 -4.98 4.52
C SER A 236 -28.04 -4.75 3.03
N VAL A 237 -26.80 -4.43 2.64
CA VAL A 237 -26.47 -4.06 1.25
C VAL A 237 -26.19 -5.29 0.40
N TYR A 238 -25.37 -6.21 0.89
CA TYR A 238 -24.91 -7.38 0.11
C TYR A 238 -25.63 -8.69 0.47
N GLY A 239 -26.46 -8.71 1.52
CA GLY A 239 -27.14 -9.92 1.98
C GLY A 239 -26.25 -10.95 2.65
N GLN A 240 -25.03 -10.55 3.03
CA GLN A 240 -24.02 -11.42 3.65
C GLN A 240 -23.40 -10.70 4.86
N PRO A 241 -23.12 -11.39 5.97
CA PRO A 241 -22.60 -10.73 7.18
C PRO A 241 -21.16 -10.19 7.05
N THR A 242 -20.46 -10.56 5.99
CA THR A 242 -19.08 -10.12 5.77
C THR A 242 -18.79 -9.90 4.29
N SER A 243 -17.77 -9.10 4.00
CA SER A 243 -17.27 -8.91 2.63
C SER A 243 -16.83 -10.21 1.95
N LEU A 244 -16.40 -11.23 2.70
CA LEU A 244 -15.97 -12.51 2.13
C LEU A 244 -17.11 -13.24 1.42
N GLY A 245 -18.33 -13.19 1.98
CA GLY A 245 -19.51 -13.75 1.33
C GLY A 245 -19.87 -13.03 0.03
N ALA A 246 -19.76 -11.70 0.03
CA ALA A 246 -20.02 -10.88 -1.16
C ALA A 246 -19.03 -11.14 -2.30
N TYR A 247 -17.79 -11.48 -2.00
CA TYR A 247 -16.76 -11.85 -2.99
C TYR A 247 -16.85 -13.30 -3.49
N GLY A 248 -17.95 -14.00 -3.15
CA GLY A 248 -18.27 -15.31 -3.71
C GLY A 248 -17.51 -16.48 -3.12
N GLY A 249 -16.78 -16.33 -2.03
CA GLY A 249 -16.05 -17.44 -1.36
C GLY A 249 -15.14 -18.27 -2.28
N GLY A 250 -15.19 -17.99 -3.56
CA GLY A 250 -14.54 -18.76 -4.60
C GLY A 250 -13.13 -18.27 -4.90
N VAL A 251 -12.15 -18.91 -4.33
CA VAL A 251 -10.85 -19.02 -5.02
C VAL A 251 -11.15 -19.96 -6.21
N PRO A 252 -10.99 -19.54 -7.47
CA PRO A 252 -11.11 -20.46 -8.59
C PRO A 252 -10.20 -21.68 -8.37
N GLU A 253 -10.77 -22.88 -8.52
CA GLU A 253 -10.13 -24.16 -8.18
C GLU A 253 -8.85 -24.46 -8.95
N ASP A 254 -8.65 -23.84 -10.09
CA ASP A 254 -7.58 -24.11 -11.06
C ASP A 254 -6.26 -23.34 -10.85
N ALA A 255 -6.15 -22.56 -9.77
CA ALA A 255 -4.91 -21.83 -9.48
C ALA A 255 -4.17 -22.43 -8.29
N ALA A 256 -3.21 -23.24 -8.61
CA ALA A 256 -2.25 -23.75 -7.64
C ALA A 256 -1.68 -22.60 -6.78
N PHE A 257 -2.04 -22.63 -5.51
CA PHE A 257 -1.49 -21.79 -4.48
C PHE A 257 0.01 -22.10 -4.31
N ASN A 258 0.87 -21.12 -4.46
CA ASN A 258 2.30 -21.30 -4.28
C ASN A 258 2.93 -20.11 -3.53
N PRO A 259 3.05 -20.20 -2.19
CA PRO A 259 3.60 -19.13 -1.36
C PRO A 259 5.09 -18.86 -1.64
N VAL A 260 5.84 -19.85 -2.11
CA VAL A 260 7.25 -19.66 -2.49
C VAL A 260 7.32 -18.77 -3.72
N ARG A 261 6.49 -19.04 -4.73
CA ARG A 261 6.35 -18.20 -5.93
C ARG A 261 5.96 -16.77 -5.54
N ALA A 262 4.96 -16.63 -4.66
CA ALA A 262 4.51 -15.33 -4.20
C ALA A 262 5.62 -14.58 -3.45
N LEU A 263 6.37 -15.25 -2.58
CA LEU A 263 7.49 -14.64 -1.85
C LEU A 263 8.60 -14.16 -2.79
N ILE A 264 9.05 -15.02 -3.71
CA ILE A 264 10.04 -14.65 -4.72
C ILE A 264 9.52 -13.45 -5.53
N GLY A 265 8.27 -13.54 -6.00
CA GLY A 265 7.66 -12.51 -6.81
C GLY A 265 7.51 -11.16 -6.08
N LEU A 266 6.99 -11.16 -4.86
CA LEU A 266 6.84 -9.93 -4.05
C LEU A 266 8.19 -9.24 -3.77
N LEU A 267 9.28 -10.00 -3.74
CA LEU A 267 10.61 -9.44 -3.51
C LEU A 267 11.29 -8.97 -4.81
N ILE A 268 11.32 -9.81 -5.86
CA ILE A 268 12.23 -9.61 -6.99
C ILE A 268 11.61 -9.77 -8.38
N ASP A 269 10.27 -9.95 -8.48
CA ASP A 269 9.64 -9.97 -9.80
C ASP A 269 9.92 -8.67 -10.57
N ARG A 270 10.26 -8.81 -11.85
CA ARG A 270 10.63 -7.67 -12.70
C ARG A 270 9.55 -6.61 -12.84
N ALA A 271 8.27 -7.00 -12.80
CA ALA A 271 7.14 -6.09 -12.95
C ALA A 271 6.51 -5.68 -11.61
N TYR A 272 6.49 -6.58 -10.63
CA TYR A 272 5.69 -6.42 -9.41
C TYR A 272 6.50 -6.52 -8.11
N GLY A 273 7.80 -6.83 -8.18
CA GLY A 273 8.67 -7.00 -7.01
C GLY A 273 8.97 -5.68 -6.29
N LEU A 274 9.27 -5.77 -5.00
CA LEU A 274 9.64 -4.61 -4.19
C LEU A 274 11.05 -4.11 -4.51
N LEU A 275 12.04 -5.01 -4.52
CA LEU A 275 13.45 -4.62 -4.57
C LEU A 275 13.90 -3.98 -5.90
N PRO A 276 13.41 -4.38 -7.08
CA PRO A 276 13.75 -3.69 -8.33
C PRO A 276 13.36 -2.22 -8.32
N TYR A 277 12.22 -1.89 -7.70
CA TYR A 277 11.68 -0.52 -7.66
C TYR A 277 12.06 0.25 -6.39
N ALA A 278 12.39 -0.46 -5.31
CA ALA A 278 12.77 0.15 -4.03
C ALA A 278 13.94 -0.63 -3.37
N PRO A 279 15.14 -0.63 -4.01
CA PRO A 279 16.28 -1.44 -3.56
C PRO A 279 16.81 -1.05 -2.17
N VAL A 280 16.46 0.12 -1.66
CA VAL A 280 16.85 0.56 -0.31
C VAL A 280 16.34 -0.40 0.78
N PHE A 281 15.22 -1.09 0.54
CA PHE A 281 14.68 -2.08 1.49
C PHE A 281 15.53 -3.35 1.60
N ALA A 282 16.46 -3.59 0.66
CA ALA A 282 17.46 -4.65 0.79
C ALA A 282 18.38 -4.45 2.01
N ALA A 283 18.50 -3.22 2.52
CA ALA A 283 19.23 -2.94 3.76
C ALA A 283 18.71 -3.77 4.95
N LEU A 284 17.43 -4.11 4.97
CA LEU A 284 16.81 -4.95 6.02
C LEU A 284 17.34 -6.38 6.03
N LEU A 285 17.87 -6.85 4.91
CA LEU A 285 18.45 -8.19 4.75
C LEU A 285 19.95 -8.19 5.10
N PHE A 286 20.69 -7.18 4.62
CA PHE A 286 22.14 -7.18 4.66
C PHE A 286 22.74 -6.43 5.85
N ILE A 287 21.98 -5.53 6.46
CA ILE A 287 22.48 -4.74 7.58
C ILE A 287 21.76 -5.19 8.86
N PRO A 288 22.51 -5.46 9.93
CA PRO A 288 21.92 -5.90 11.17
C PRO A 288 21.02 -4.86 11.82
N TRP A 289 19.96 -5.35 12.39
CA TRP A 289 19.00 -4.52 13.09
C TRP A 289 19.54 -4.09 14.44
N PRO A 290 19.46 -2.80 14.77
CA PRO A 290 19.87 -2.34 16.09
C PRO A 290 19.00 -2.97 17.17
N ALA A 291 19.61 -3.38 18.29
CA ALA A 291 18.87 -3.90 19.43
C ALA A 291 17.90 -2.85 20.01
N ALA A 292 16.77 -3.29 20.55
CA ALA A 292 15.84 -2.41 21.27
C ALA A 292 16.36 -2.18 22.69
N GLY A 293 16.64 -0.94 23.05
CA GLY A 293 17.20 -0.58 24.36
C GLY A 293 16.14 -0.55 25.46
N SER A 294 14.92 -0.09 25.17
CA SER A 294 13.86 0.07 26.15
C SER A 294 12.71 -0.93 25.97
N ARG A 295 11.87 -1.07 27.02
CA ARG A 295 10.61 -1.85 26.94
C ARG A 295 9.67 -1.26 25.89
N ASP A 296 9.61 0.04 25.81
CA ASP A 296 8.75 0.77 24.88
C ASP A 296 9.16 0.56 23.42
N GLU A 297 10.47 0.58 23.12
CA GLU A 297 10.98 0.20 21.80
C GLU A 297 10.69 -1.26 21.45
N ARG A 298 10.79 -2.18 22.40
CA ARG A 298 10.43 -3.59 22.16
C ARG A 298 8.96 -3.75 21.81
N TYR A 299 8.07 -3.00 22.48
CA TYR A 299 6.64 -3.01 22.15
C TYR A 299 6.38 -2.40 20.78
N ALA A 300 7.02 -1.28 20.44
CA ALA A 300 6.90 -0.68 19.12
C ALA A 300 7.29 -1.66 18.00
N ARG A 301 8.45 -2.31 18.13
CA ARG A 301 8.92 -3.29 17.13
C ARG A 301 8.03 -4.52 17.01
N ARG A 302 7.44 -4.99 18.12
CA ARG A 302 6.47 -6.11 18.09
C ARG A 302 5.19 -5.70 17.36
N ALA A 303 4.69 -4.49 17.62
CA ALA A 303 3.53 -3.96 16.91
C ALA A 303 3.83 -3.79 15.41
N GLU A 304 4.95 -3.17 15.05
CA GLU A 304 5.39 -2.99 13.67
C GLU A 304 5.53 -4.34 12.93
N MET A 305 6.12 -5.35 13.58
CA MET A 305 6.21 -6.69 13.02
C MET A 305 4.82 -7.31 12.80
N ALA A 306 3.88 -7.11 13.74
CA ALA A 306 2.51 -7.58 13.58
C ALA A 306 1.84 -6.93 12.38
N PHE A 307 2.06 -5.62 12.14
CA PHE A 307 1.54 -4.94 10.95
C PHE A 307 2.17 -5.48 9.66
N VAL A 308 3.48 -5.68 9.64
CA VAL A 308 4.15 -6.25 8.46
C VAL A 308 3.61 -7.65 8.16
N LEU A 309 3.46 -8.51 9.17
CA LEU A 309 2.90 -9.85 8.99
C LEU A 309 1.42 -9.81 8.57
N ALA A 310 0.62 -8.92 9.14
CA ALA A 310 -0.80 -8.76 8.78
C ALA A 310 -1.00 -8.37 7.30
N ILE A 311 -0.04 -7.68 6.69
CA ILE A 311 -0.08 -7.31 5.28
C ILE A 311 0.58 -8.39 4.40
N LEU A 312 1.72 -8.92 4.83
CA LEU A 312 2.48 -9.89 4.05
C LEU A 312 1.76 -11.25 3.93
N LEU A 313 1.20 -11.75 5.03
CA LEU A 313 0.56 -13.07 5.03
C LEU A 313 -0.58 -13.18 4.01
N PRO A 314 -1.58 -12.27 3.97
CA PRO A 314 -2.61 -12.33 2.93
C PRO A 314 -2.03 -12.25 1.51
N ALA A 315 -0.97 -11.46 1.30
CA ALA A 315 -0.35 -11.33 -0.01
C ALA A 315 0.35 -12.63 -0.45
N LEU A 316 1.00 -13.33 0.48
CA LEU A 316 1.64 -14.63 0.20
C LEU A 316 0.61 -15.72 -0.13
N PHE A 317 -0.54 -15.65 0.53
CA PHE A 317 -1.60 -16.65 0.39
C PHE A 317 -2.65 -16.26 -0.66
N TRP A 318 -2.48 -15.13 -1.34
CA TRP A 318 -3.35 -14.71 -2.40
C TRP A 318 -2.87 -15.23 -3.76
N ARG A 319 -3.77 -15.90 -4.48
CA ARG A 319 -3.50 -16.44 -5.81
C ARG A 319 -2.89 -15.41 -6.76
N MET A 320 -3.45 -14.19 -6.75
CA MET A 320 -3.02 -13.05 -7.57
C MET A 320 -2.09 -12.15 -6.75
N TRP A 321 -1.02 -12.72 -6.17
CA TRP A 321 -0.04 -12.04 -5.31
C TRP A 321 0.53 -10.76 -5.94
N TRP A 322 0.52 -10.65 -7.27
CA TRP A 322 0.97 -9.43 -7.98
C TRP A 322 -0.06 -8.30 -7.97
N GLY A 323 -1.31 -8.54 -7.58
CA GLY A 323 -2.36 -7.53 -7.44
C GLY A 323 -3.05 -7.11 -8.74
N GLY A 324 -3.01 -7.95 -9.78
CA GLY A 324 -3.68 -7.67 -11.07
C GLY A 324 -2.91 -6.70 -11.95
N GLN A 325 -3.63 -5.88 -12.70
CA GLN A 325 -3.05 -4.77 -13.46
C GLN A 325 -2.84 -3.59 -12.50
N SER A 326 -1.66 -3.48 -11.94
CA SER A 326 -1.37 -2.52 -10.89
C SER A 326 0.09 -2.03 -10.93
N PRO A 327 0.42 -0.94 -10.24
CA PRO A 327 1.79 -0.56 -9.93
C PRO A 327 2.55 -1.67 -9.15
N PRO A 328 3.90 -1.61 -9.13
CA PRO A 328 4.72 -2.57 -8.40
C PRO A 328 4.35 -2.68 -6.91
N ALA A 329 4.56 -3.86 -6.35
CA ALA A 329 4.44 -4.16 -4.91
C ALA A 329 3.10 -3.77 -4.27
N ARG A 330 1.99 -3.83 -5.04
CA ARG A 330 0.65 -3.41 -4.61
C ARG A 330 0.25 -3.98 -3.25
N LEU A 331 0.24 -5.31 -3.16
CA LEU A 331 -0.32 -5.98 -1.99
C LEU A 331 0.48 -5.74 -0.71
N ILE A 332 1.77 -5.42 -0.84
CA ILE A 332 2.67 -5.16 0.29
C ILE A 332 2.93 -3.65 0.52
N GLY A 333 2.37 -2.78 -0.32
CA GLY A 333 2.48 -1.32 -0.18
C GLY A 333 2.17 -0.81 1.24
N PRO A 334 1.07 -1.25 1.91
CA PRO A 334 0.74 -0.78 3.24
C PRO A 334 1.74 -1.12 4.35
N MET A 335 2.68 -2.03 4.15
CA MET A 335 3.74 -2.30 5.14
C MET A 335 4.96 -1.37 5.01
N THR A 336 5.08 -0.64 3.90
CA THR A 336 6.28 0.17 3.61
C THR A 336 6.61 1.23 4.66
N PRO A 337 5.67 1.91 5.34
CA PRO A 337 6.00 2.85 6.41
C PRO A 337 6.77 2.20 7.57
N PHE A 338 6.43 0.97 7.92
CA PHE A 338 7.11 0.22 8.99
C PHE A 338 8.50 -0.21 8.54
N LEU A 339 8.65 -0.67 7.29
CA LEU A 339 9.95 -0.96 6.71
C LEU A 339 10.83 0.29 6.63
N ALA A 340 10.26 1.45 6.31
CA ALA A 340 10.97 2.73 6.27
C ALA A 340 11.51 3.13 7.66
N LEU A 341 10.73 2.95 8.73
CA LEU A 341 11.19 3.14 10.11
C LEU A 341 12.36 2.20 10.43
N TRP A 342 12.29 0.93 10.04
CA TRP A 342 13.36 -0.03 10.27
C TRP A 342 14.63 0.33 9.51
N VAL A 343 14.52 0.70 8.23
CA VAL A 343 15.65 1.17 7.40
C VAL A 343 16.27 2.45 8.01
N ALA A 344 15.46 3.38 8.50
CA ALA A 344 15.95 4.61 9.10
C ALA A 344 16.72 4.36 10.42
N ARG A 345 16.26 3.41 11.25
CA ARG A 345 17.00 2.99 12.46
C ARG A 345 18.35 2.36 12.10
N ILE A 346 18.40 1.57 11.03
CA ILE A 346 19.65 1.02 10.49
C ILE A 346 20.54 2.16 10.00
N PHE A 347 20.01 3.07 9.20
CA PHE A 347 20.72 4.23 8.66
C PHE A 347 21.36 5.09 9.77
N ALA A 348 20.65 5.30 10.87
CA ALA A 348 21.15 6.05 12.03
C ALA A 348 22.35 5.37 12.71
N LYS A 349 22.40 4.04 12.72
CA LYS A 349 23.43 3.24 13.41
C LYS A 349 24.60 2.83 12.53
N VAL A 350 24.46 2.86 11.21
CA VAL A 350 25.55 2.53 10.29
C VAL A 350 26.67 3.56 10.45
N ALA A 351 27.87 3.08 10.80
CA ALA A 351 29.04 3.95 11.01
C ALA A 351 29.71 4.36 9.68
N GLY A 352 29.70 3.47 8.69
CA GLY A 352 30.42 3.68 7.43
C GLY A 352 29.73 4.69 6.49
N PRO A 353 30.44 5.73 6.03
CA PRO A 353 29.86 6.71 5.10
C PRO A 353 29.47 6.11 3.75
N VAL A 354 30.18 5.08 3.29
CA VAL A 354 29.87 4.37 2.05
C VAL A 354 28.51 3.70 2.12
N ALA A 355 28.21 2.94 3.18
CA ALA A 355 26.92 2.28 3.34
C ALA A 355 25.78 3.30 3.41
N LYS A 356 25.95 4.43 4.09
CA LYS A 356 24.95 5.52 4.09
C LYS A 356 24.72 6.09 2.68
N ARG A 357 25.79 6.33 1.93
CA ARG A 357 25.67 6.81 0.54
C ARG A 357 24.93 5.82 -0.33
N VAL A 358 25.24 4.53 -0.23
CA VAL A 358 24.54 3.47 -0.98
C VAL A 358 23.04 3.47 -0.65
N MET A 359 22.66 3.57 0.62
CA MET A 359 21.25 3.65 1.02
C MET A 359 20.56 4.89 0.45
N VAL A 360 21.21 6.05 0.47
CA VAL A 360 20.67 7.28 -0.13
C VAL A 360 20.54 7.15 -1.63
N MET A 361 21.54 6.62 -2.34
CA MET A 361 21.48 6.40 -3.79
C MET A 361 20.37 5.42 -4.17
N ALA A 362 20.18 4.35 -3.38
CA ALA A 362 19.07 3.41 -3.58
C ALA A 362 17.69 4.06 -3.38
N ALA A 363 17.56 4.99 -2.44
CA ALA A 363 16.33 5.77 -2.26
C ALA A 363 16.11 6.76 -3.41
N LEU A 364 17.17 7.45 -3.87
CA LEU A 364 17.10 8.34 -5.02
C LEU A 364 16.77 7.59 -6.31
N TRP A 365 17.27 6.38 -6.51
CA TRP A 365 16.87 5.50 -7.61
C TRP A 365 15.35 5.27 -7.60
N SER A 366 14.80 4.92 -6.45
CA SER A 366 13.35 4.67 -6.32
C SER A 366 12.52 5.90 -6.70
N TRP A 367 12.88 7.08 -6.17
CA TRP A 367 12.21 8.33 -6.53
C TRP A 367 12.43 8.71 -7.99
N GLY A 368 13.63 8.47 -8.53
CA GLY A 368 13.95 8.69 -9.95
C GLY A 368 13.07 7.86 -10.89
N LEU A 369 12.92 6.57 -10.60
CA LEU A 369 12.00 5.68 -11.33
C LEU A 369 10.55 6.18 -11.29
N PHE A 370 10.09 6.59 -10.10
CA PHE A 370 8.74 7.13 -9.93
C PHE A 370 8.54 8.40 -10.77
N LEU A 371 9.43 9.37 -10.64
CA LEU A 371 9.32 10.63 -11.38
C LEU A 371 9.43 10.41 -12.90
N PHE A 372 10.34 9.55 -13.34
CA PHE A 372 10.46 9.17 -14.74
C PHE A 372 9.15 8.62 -15.30
N ALA A 373 8.51 7.71 -14.55
CA ALA A 373 7.24 7.13 -14.94
C ALA A 373 6.09 8.17 -14.88
N ALA A 374 6.02 9.01 -13.83
CA ALA A 374 5.00 10.05 -13.69
C ALA A 374 5.05 11.09 -14.80
N LEU A 375 6.24 11.40 -15.31
CA LEU A 375 6.46 12.36 -16.39
C LEU A 375 6.26 11.78 -17.80
N GLN A 376 6.13 10.45 -17.95
CA GLN A 376 5.88 9.76 -19.21
C GLN A 376 4.67 8.80 -19.13
N PRO A 377 3.51 9.27 -18.69
CA PRO A 377 2.39 8.40 -18.34
C PRO A 377 1.83 7.63 -19.55
N ALA A 378 1.82 8.24 -20.74
CA ALA A 378 1.33 7.58 -21.96
C ALA A 378 2.24 6.44 -22.44
N ARG A 379 3.55 6.56 -22.21
CA ARG A 379 4.57 5.58 -22.65
C ARG A 379 4.82 4.52 -21.58
N LEU A 380 4.89 4.96 -20.35
CA LEU A 380 5.17 4.14 -19.18
C LEU A 380 3.89 4.03 -18.35
N LEU A 381 3.03 3.10 -18.70
CA LEU A 381 1.96 2.75 -17.79
C LEU A 381 2.59 2.34 -16.46
N PHE A 382 2.32 3.08 -15.38
CA PHE A 382 2.64 2.67 -14.02
C PHE A 382 2.04 1.31 -13.69
N ILE A 383 1.01 0.95 -14.43
CA ILE A 383 0.29 -0.30 -14.30
C ILE A 383 1.00 -1.31 -15.16
N ASN A 384 1.73 -2.20 -14.50
CA ASN A 384 2.35 -3.32 -15.14
C ASN A 384 1.29 -4.30 -15.62
N ARG A 385 1.51 -4.82 -16.84
CA ARG A 385 0.79 -5.95 -17.40
C ARG A 385 1.72 -7.15 -17.38
N ARG A 386 1.13 -8.33 -17.35
CA ARG A 386 1.87 -9.60 -17.45
C ARG A 386 2.36 -9.84 -18.88
N VAL A 387 3.23 -8.95 -19.38
CA VAL A 387 3.81 -8.99 -20.75
C VAL A 387 5.32 -8.79 -20.69
N ARG A 388 6.02 -9.35 -21.65
CA ARG A 388 7.46 -9.12 -21.89
C ARG A 388 7.62 -8.27 -23.15
N PRO A 389 8.57 -7.33 -23.18
CA PRO A 389 9.35 -6.80 -22.06
C PRO A 389 8.50 -5.99 -21.06
N THR A 390 9.02 -5.82 -19.83
CA THR A 390 8.40 -4.93 -18.83
C THR A 390 8.59 -3.50 -19.28
N ARG A 391 7.52 -2.76 -19.46
CA ARG A 391 7.55 -1.42 -20.06
C ARG A 391 8.52 -0.45 -19.38
N MET A 392 8.63 -0.51 -18.08
CA MET A 392 9.54 0.34 -17.31
C MET A 392 11.00 0.08 -17.70
N TRP A 393 11.41 -1.19 -17.74
CA TRP A 393 12.80 -1.55 -18.04
C TRP A 393 13.13 -1.34 -19.50
N ASP A 394 12.20 -1.67 -20.40
CA ASP A 394 12.36 -1.43 -21.83
C ASP A 394 12.43 0.05 -22.17
N ALA A 395 11.69 0.90 -21.47
CA ALA A 395 11.74 2.34 -21.66
C ALA A 395 13.02 2.98 -21.14
N LEU A 396 13.60 2.45 -20.06
CA LEU A 396 14.89 2.89 -19.53
C LEU A 396 16.06 2.43 -20.38
N TRP A 397 15.96 1.19 -20.88
CA TRP A 397 17.02 0.56 -21.66
C TRP A 397 16.42 -0.50 -22.61
N PRO A 398 16.02 -0.10 -23.83
CA PRO A 398 15.42 -1.00 -24.81
C PRO A 398 16.29 -2.24 -25.06
N GLY A 399 15.72 -3.44 -24.91
CA GLY A 399 16.48 -4.70 -24.99
C GLY A 399 17.54 -4.88 -23.90
N GLY A 400 17.48 -4.09 -22.83
CA GLY A 400 18.49 -4.06 -21.77
C GLY A 400 18.48 -5.27 -20.85
N PRO A 401 19.57 -5.47 -20.09
CA PRO A 401 19.76 -6.68 -19.28
C PRO A 401 18.82 -6.78 -18.06
N LEU A 402 18.17 -5.68 -17.63
CA LEU A 402 17.32 -5.72 -16.43
C LEU A 402 16.10 -6.62 -16.60
N ASP A 403 15.49 -6.61 -17.79
CA ASP A 403 14.33 -7.48 -18.08
C ASP A 403 14.72 -8.96 -18.21
N LEU A 404 15.99 -9.24 -18.50
CA LEU A 404 16.57 -10.59 -18.54
C LEU A 404 17.12 -11.04 -17.18
N ALA A 405 17.58 -10.11 -16.37
CA ALA A 405 18.20 -10.39 -15.08
C ALA A 405 17.20 -10.62 -13.94
N LEU A 406 15.92 -10.25 -14.13
CA LEU A 406 14.87 -10.38 -13.14
C LEU A 406 13.81 -11.40 -13.59
N PRO A 407 13.30 -12.25 -12.68
CA PRO A 407 12.32 -13.29 -13.04
C PRO A 407 10.93 -12.70 -13.28
N ASP A 408 10.14 -13.36 -14.14
CA ASP A 408 8.69 -13.15 -14.28
C ASP A 408 7.93 -14.18 -13.43
N MET A 409 7.76 -13.87 -12.15
CA MET A 409 7.04 -14.78 -11.26
C MET A 409 5.50 -14.70 -11.42
N ALA A 410 4.98 -13.73 -12.17
CA ALA A 410 3.56 -13.66 -12.50
C ALA A 410 3.16 -14.67 -13.59
N ARG A 411 4.10 -15.04 -14.47
CA ARG A 411 3.97 -16.11 -15.49
C ARG A 411 5.30 -16.86 -15.64
N PRO A 412 5.70 -17.62 -14.62
CA PRO A 412 7.04 -18.20 -14.61
C PRO A 412 7.18 -19.34 -15.62
N GLU A 413 8.22 -19.26 -16.42
CA GLU A 413 8.81 -20.36 -17.18
C GLU A 413 9.91 -21.05 -16.37
N PRO A 414 10.43 -22.21 -16.77
CA PRO A 414 11.53 -22.87 -16.05
C PRO A 414 12.73 -21.98 -15.78
N TYR A 415 13.07 -21.10 -16.72
CA TYR A 415 14.12 -20.10 -16.58
C TYR A 415 13.84 -19.11 -15.46
N ASP A 416 12.60 -18.61 -15.33
CA ASP A 416 12.21 -17.66 -14.29
C ASP A 416 12.31 -18.26 -12.89
N TRP A 417 11.97 -19.56 -12.75
CA TRP A 417 12.18 -20.28 -11.51
C TRP A 417 13.65 -20.39 -11.14
N ALA A 418 14.51 -20.79 -12.10
CA ALA A 418 15.94 -20.90 -11.87
C ALA A 418 16.54 -19.54 -11.47
N LEU A 419 16.16 -18.47 -12.17
CA LEU A 419 16.61 -17.11 -11.89
C LEU A 419 16.09 -16.60 -10.54
N GLY A 420 14.83 -16.86 -10.22
CA GLY A 420 14.23 -16.51 -8.93
C GLY A 420 14.93 -17.19 -7.75
N LEU A 421 15.20 -18.47 -7.86
CA LEU A 421 15.93 -19.23 -6.85
C LEU A 421 17.39 -18.76 -6.72
N LEU A 422 18.05 -18.41 -7.82
CA LEU A 422 19.40 -17.84 -7.81
C LEU A 422 19.44 -16.52 -7.05
N TRP A 423 18.50 -15.63 -7.31
CA TRP A 423 18.36 -14.37 -6.57
C TRP A 423 18.11 -14.60 -5.08
N MET A 424 17.21 -15.52 -4.74
CA MET A 424 16.94 -15.85 -3.32
C MET A 424 18.19 -16.42 -2.64
N ALA A 425 18.93 -17.30 -3.31
CA ALA A 425 20.20 -17.81 -2.81
C ALA A 425 21.23 -16.68 -2.60
N ALA A 426 21.34 -15.75 -3.55
CA ALA A 426 22.23 -14.59 -3.43
C ALA A 426 21.84 -13.68 -2.25
N LEU A 427 20.55 -13.41 -2.05
CA LEU A 427 20.04 -12.63 -0.92
C LEU A 427 20.35 -13.32 0.42
N VAL A 428 20.13 -14.64 0.52
CA VAL A 428 20.44 -15.42 1.73
C VAL A 428 21.94 -15.46 1.99
N ALA A 429 22.75 -15.78 0.97
CA ALA A 429 24.21 -15.82 1.09
C ALA A 429 24.79 -14.46 1.53
N GLY A 430 24.32 -13.36 0.92
CA GLY A 430 24.69 -12.01 1.31
C GLY A 430 24.32 -11.68 2.76
N THR A 431 23.13 -12.11 3.19
CA THR A 431 22.68 -11.95 4.59
C THR A 431 23.56 -12.71 5.57
N VAL A 432 23.91 -13.96 5.26
CA VAL A 432 24.80 -14.79 6.09
C VAL A 432 26.20 -14.19 6.13
N ALA A 433 26.76 -13.77 4.99
CA ALA A 433 28.08 -13.15 4.92
C ALA A 433 28.15 -11.84 5.72
N ALA A 434 27.11 -11.02 5.66
CA ALA A 434 27.01 -9.78 6.43
C ALA A 434 26.97 -10.02 7.96
N ARG A 435 26.40 -11.15 8.39
CA ARG A 435 26.35 -11.54 9.81
C ARG A 435 27.66 -12.17 10.33
N ARG A 436 28.43 -12.83 9.46
CA ARG A 436 29.72 -13.46 9.85
C ARG A 436 30.88 -12.49 10.03
N LYS A 437 30.81 -11.29 9.46
CA LYS A 437 31.86 -10.25 9.56
C LYS A 437 31.82 -9.46 10.90
N ARG A 438 31.17 -10.02 11.89
CA ARG A 438 31.02 -9.53 13.27
C ARG A 438 31.55 -10.52 14.26
#